data_ca9bb30cb95f1a1b3c486140fd184636
#
_entry.id   ca9bb30cb95f1a1b3c486140fd184636
#
_cell.length_a   1.000
_cell.length_b   1.000
_cell.length_c   1.000
_cell.angle_alpha   90.00
_cell.angle_beta   90.00
_cell.angle_gamma   90.00
#
_symmetry.space_group_name_H-M   'P 1'
#
loop_
_entity.id
_entity.type
_entity.pdbx_description
1 polymer ?
#
loop_
_entity_poly.entity_id
_entity_poly.type
_entity_poly.pdbx_seq_one_letter_code
_entity_poly.pdbx_strand_id
1 'polypeptide(L)'
;MVKNTGQLPKYLIQNHHEGIVTREQFQAVQAELARRSALRSDSKQAATGRSCYTSKYALSDRLICGECGKLYRRKTRNIKGNIYHEWRCISRLDYGKRYCHNSPTLREIPLQNAILSAINEA
;
A
#
# COMPACT_ATOMS: atom_id res chain seq x y z
N MET A 1 3.04 23.32 -27.68
CA MET A 1 2.03 22.28 -27.92
C MET A 1 0.82 22.61 -27.06
N VAL A 2 -0.36 22.87 -27.63
CA VAL A 2 -1.57 23.25 -26.89
C VAL A 2 -2.42 22.00 -26.67
N LYS A 3 -2.88 21.78 -25.42
CA LYS A 3 -3.73 20.64 -25.07
C LYS A 3 -5.13 20.80 -25.70
N ASN A 4 -5.60 19.81 -26.44
CA ASN A 4 -6.96 19.80 -26.96
C ASN A 4 -7.97 19.62 -25.80
N THR A 5 -8.76 20.66 -25.53
CA THR A 5 -9.80 20.71 -24.49
C THR A 5 -11.19 20.43 -25.04
N GLY A 6 -11.31 19.91 -26.26
CA GLY A 6 -12.59 19.60 -26.92
C GLY A 6 -12.84 20.41 -28.19
N GLN A 7 -11.89 21.25 -28.62
CA GLN A 7 -12.02 22.07 -29.84
C GLN A 7 -11.93 21.28 -31.14
N LEU A 8 -11.22 20.12 -31.09
CA LEU A 8 -11.08 19.23 -32.23
C LEU A 8 -11.63 17.82 -31.88
N PRO A 9 -12.26 17.13 -32.84
CA PRO A 9 -12.74 15.80 -32.63
C PRO A 9 -11.58 14.86 -32.27
N LYS A 10 -11.82 13.92 -31.34
CA LYS A 10 -10.87 12.89 -30.94
C LYS A 10 -11.28 11.58 -31.54
N TYR A 11 -10.34 10.90 -32.17
CA TYR A 11 -10.55 9.59 -32.76
C TYR A 11 -9.75 8.54 -31.99
N LEU A 12 -10.39 7.43 -31.70
CA LEU A 12 -9.74 6.24 -31.14
C LEU A 12 -9.50 5.25 -32.29
N ILE A 13 -8.22 5.05 -32.63
CA ILE A 13 -7.83 4.04 -33.61
C ILE A 13 -7.34 2.83 -32.82
N GLN A 14 -8.04 1.70 -32.98
CA GLN A 14 -7.67 0.45 -32.33
C GLN A 14 -6.75 -0.37 -33.23
N ASN A 15 -5.83 -1.13 -32.61
CA ASN A 15 -4.96 -2.08 -33.29
C ASN A 15 -4.08 -1.48 -34.42
N HIS A 16 -3.69 -0.23 -34.31
CA HIS A 16 -2.85 0.43 -35.33
C HIS A 16 -1.36 0.08 -35.20
N HIS A 17 -0.96 -0.53 -34.09
CA HIS A 17 0.37 -1.11 -33.87
C HIS A 17 0.29 -2.25 -32.85
N GLU A 18 1.32 -3.10 -32.84
CA GLU A 18 1.44 -4.17 -31.86
C GLU A 18 1.66 -3.61 -30.46
N GLY A 19 0.96 -4.18 -29.48
CA GLY A 19 1.08 -3.76 -28.08
C GLY A 19 2.39 -4.22 -27.46
N ILE A 20 3.06 -3.36 -26.68
CA ILE A 20 4.27 -3.70 -25.93
C ILE A 20 3.96 -4.71 -24.80
N VAL A 21 2.74 -4.68 -24.27
CA VAL A 21 2.24 -5.60 -23.23
C VAL A 21 0.93 -6.22 -23.70
N THR A 22 0.63 -7.44 -23.27
CA THR A 22 -0.64 -8.08 -23.59
C THR A 22 -1.81 -7.39 -22.90
N ARG A 23 -3.01 -7.57 -23.43
CA ARG A 23 -4.23 -7.00 -22.86
C ARG A 23 -4.48 -7.55 -21.44
N GLU A 24 -4.20 -8.82 -21.20
CA GLU A 24 -4.35 -9.49 -19.91
C GLU A 24 -3.38 -8.89 -18.87
N GLN A 25 -2.12 -8.71 -19.24
CA GLN A 25 -1.13 -8.05 -18.37
C GLN A 25 -1.54 -6.62 -18.02
N PHE A 26 -2.00 -5.84 -19.00
CA PHE A 26 -2.49 -4.49 -18.77
C PHE A 26 -3.68 -4.48 -17.81
N GLN A 27 -4.67 -5.35 -18.02
CA GLN A 27 -5.85 -5.44 -17.16
C GLN A 27 -5.49 -5.87 -15.73
N ALA A 28 -4.58 -6.83 -15.56
CA ALA A 28 -4.10 -7.24 -14.24
C ALA A 28 -3.43 -6.08 -13.48
N VAL A 29 -2.61 -5.28 -14.17
CA VAL A 29 -1.99 -4.08 -13.59
C VAL A 29 -3.06 -3.03 -13.22
N GLN A 30 -4.05 -2.78 -14.09
CA GLN A 30 -5.12 -1.83 -13.79
C GLN A 30 -5.96 -2.27 -12.58
N ALA A 31 -6.30 -3.54 -12.47
CA ALA A 31 -7.01 -4.10 -11.32
C ALA A 31 -6.21 -3.91 -10.01
N GLU A 32 -4.90 -4.17 -10.03
CA GLU A 32 -4.04 -3.97 -8.86
C GLU A 32 -3.90 -2.49 -8.49
N LEU A 33 -3.79 -1.60 -9.47
CA LEU A 33 -3.79 -0.15 -9.22
C LEU A 33 -5.11 0.33 -8.60
N ALA A 34 -6.25 -0.16 -9.10
CA ALA A 34 -7.56 0.14 -8.53
C ALA A 34 -7.68 -0.38 -7.10
N ARG A 35 -7.24 -1.61 -6.82
CA ARG A 35 -7.21 -2.19 -5.47
C ARG A 35 -6.37 -1.34 -4.51
N ARG A 36 -5.17 -0.94 -4.91
CA ARG A 36 -4.30 -0.07 -4.10
C ARG A 36 -4.89 1.31 -3.88
N SER A 37 -5.56 1.87 -4.88
CA SER A 37 -6.25 3.15 -4.78
C SER A 37 -7.40 3.08 -3.78
N ALA A 38 -8.22 2.02 -3.83
CA ALA A 38 -9.32 1.80 -2.90
C ALA A 38 -8.85 1.74 -1.44
N LEU A 39 -7.71 1.09 -1.17
CA LEU A 39 -7.12 1.06 0.17
C LEU A 39 -6.67 2.45 0.69
N ARG A 40 -6.44 3.42 -0.23
CA ARG A 40 -6.04 4.78 0.11
C ARG A 40 -7.20 5.75 0.29
N SER A 41 -8.35 5.47 -0.33
CA SER A 41 -9.43 6.45 -0.53
C SER A 41 -10.22 6.84 0.73
N ASP A 42 -10.16 6.05 1.81
CA ASP A 42 -11.03 6.26 2.97
C ASP A 42 -10.47 7.16 4.08
N SER A 43 -9.38 7.87 3.86
CA SER A 43 -9.01 8.86 4.85
C SER A 43 -9.71 10.18 4.57
N LYS A 44 -10.78 10.47 5.31
CA LYS A 44 -11.40 11.80 5.44
C LYS A 44 -10.45 12.85 6.07
N GLN A 45 -9.18 12.50 6.22
CA GLN A 45 -8.14 13.33 6.80
C GLN A 45 -7.28 13.90 5.68
N ALA A 46 -6.84 15.15 5.84
CA ALA A 46 -6.05 15.88 4.86
C ALA A 46 -4.97 14.99 4.23
N ALA A 47 -4.92 15.00 2.90
CA ALA A 47 -3.88 14.33 2.14
C ALA A 47 -2.52 14.92 2.50
N THR A 48 -1.90 14.41 3.56
CA THR A 48 -0.50 14.68 3.82
C THR A 48 0.29 13.87 2.81
N GLY A 49 0.95 14.53 1.86
CA GLY A 49 1.73 13.90 0.78
C GLY A 49 2.95 13.09 1.22
N ARG A 50 2.91 12.54 2.45
CA ARG A 50 4.01 11.82 3.09
C ARG A 50 3.94 10.29 2.95
N SER A 51 2.98 9.74 2.23
CA SER A 51 2.82 8.29 2.16
C SER A 51 3.16 7.70 0.80
N CYS A 52 4.37 7.93 0.32
CA CYS A 52 4.92 7.05 -0.70
C CYS A 52 5.32 5.73 -0.01
N TYR A 53 4.41 4.75 -0.03
CA TYR A 53 4.73 3.39 0.39
C TYR A 53 5.50 2.72 -0.74
N THR A 54 6.73 2.39 -0.47
CA THR A 54 7.49 1.51 -1.35
C THR A 54 7.13 0.08 -0.97
N SER A 55 6.72 -0.73 -1.92
CA SER A 55 6.51 -2.18 -1.77
C SER A 55 7.85 -2.95 -1.61
N LYS A 56 8.84 -2.31 -1.00
CA LYS A 56 10.20 -2.84 -0.84
C LYS A 56 10.25 -4.09 0.05
N TYR A 57 9.31 -4.23 0.96
CA TYR A 57 9.29 -5.34 1.92
C TYR A 57 8.09 -6.25 1.65
N ALA A 58 8.25 -7.55 1.86
CA ALA A 58 7.24 -8.57 1.55
C ALA A 58 5.86 -8.29 2.19
N LEU A 59 5.83 -7.70 3.38
CA LEU A 59 4.60 -7.39 4.12
C LEU A 59 4.09 -5.97 3.88
N SER A 60 4.76 -5.16 3.04
CA SER A 60 4.28 -3.83 2.68
C SER A 60 2.95 -3.95 1.94
N ASP A 61 2.01 -3.06 2.27
CA ASP A 61 0.64 -3.01 1.73
C ASP A 61 -0.20 -4.28 1.92
N ARG A 62 0.27 -5.25 2.74
CA ARG A 62 -0.43 -6.51 3.01
C ARG A 62 -0.94 -6.64 4.45
N LEU A 63 -0.31 -5.93 5.40
CA LEU A 63 -0.74 -5.92 6.78
C LEU A 63 -1.82 -4.86 6.99
N ILE A 64 -3.01 -5.30 7.36
CA ILE A 64 -4.17 -4.45 7.61
C ILE A 64 -4.48 -4.48 9.11
N CYS A 65 -4.79 -3.31 9.68
CA CYS A 65 -5.20 -3.20 11.08
C CYS A 65 -6.62 -3.72 11.27
N GLY A 66 -6.79 -4.72 12.12
CA GLY A 66 -8.11 -5.30 12.42
C GLY A 66 -9.07 -4.33 13.12
N GLU A 67 -8.57 -3.25 13.74
CA GLU A 67 -9.39 -2.26 14.43
C GLU A 67 -9.88 -1.15 13.50
N CYS A 68 -8.98 -0.55 12.72
CA CYS A 68 -9.32 0.63 11.92
C CYS A 68 -9.25 0.41 10.39
N GLY A 69 -8.92 -0.80 9.93
CA GLY A 69 -8.84 -1.15 8.52
C GLY A 69 -7.68 -0.49 7.75
N LYS A 70 -6.82 0.30 8.40
CA LYS A 70 -5.69 0.97 7.74
C LYS A 70 -4.47 0.05 7.71
N LEU A 71 -3.56 0.35 6.78
CA LEU A 71 -2.32 -0.40 6.62
C LEU A 71 -1.38 -0.24 7.79
N TYR A 72 -0.52 -1.23 7.99
CA TYR A 72 0.65 -1.13 8.83
C TYR A 72 1.83 -0.57 8.05
N ARG A 73 2.65 0.25 8.73
CA ARG A 73 3.91 0.78 8.21
C ARG A 73 5.08 0.17 8.94
N ARG A 74 6.10 -0.25 8.19
CA ARG A 74 7.38 -0.66 8.75
C ARG A 74 8.12 0.54 9.31
N LYS A 75 8.59 0.42 10.55
CA LYS A 75 9.37 1.44 11.24
C LYS A 75 10.66 0.84 11.76
N THR A 76 11.75 1.56 11.58
CA THR A 76 13.04 1.23 12.18
C THR A 76 13.19 2.04 13.47
N ARG A 77 13.55 1.38 14.55
CA ARG A 77 13.89 2.00 15.84
C ARG A 77 15.33 1.66 16.20
N ASN A 78 16.05 2.65 16.66
CA ASN A 78 17.36 2.47 17.29
C ASN A 78 17.19 2.68 18.81
N ILE A 79 17.48 1.65 19.59
CA ILE A 79 17.44 1.70 21.06
C ILE A 79 18.83 1.29 21.55
N LYS A 80 19.58 2.23 22.11
CA LYS A 80 20.93 2.00 22.66
C LYS A 80 21.87 1.30 21.66
N GLY A 81 21.89 1.73 20.40
CA GLY A 81 22.72 1.15 19.33
C GLY A 81 22.12 -0.08 18.64
N ASN A 82 21.09 -0.70 19.18
CA ASN A 82 20.42 -1.85 18.56
C ASN A 82 19.30 -1.38 17.64
N ILE A 83 19.31 -1.88 16.40
CA ILE A 83 18.31 -1.56 15.37
C ILE A 83 17.22 -2.61 15.40
N TYR A 84 15.98 -2.16 15.59
CA TYR A 84 14.77 -3.01 15.57
C TYR A 84 13.86 -2.57 14.43
N HIS A 85 13.24 -3.56 13.79
CA HIS A 85 12.20 -3.34 12.79
C HIS A 85 10.85 -3.77 13.35
N GLU A 86 9.89 -2.85 13.28
CA GLU A 86 8.54 -3.07 13.78
C GLU A 86 7.50 -2.58 12.78
N TRP A 87 6.34 -3.20 12.80
CA TRP A 87 5.19 -2.80 12.02
C TRP A 87 4.15 -2.16 12.95
N ARG A 88 3.66 -0.99 12.56
CA ARG A 88 2.67 -0.23 13.34
C ARG A 88 1.58 0.31 12.43
N CYS A 89 0.35 0.31 12.94
CA CYS A 89 -0.78 0.92 12.26
C CYS A 89 -0.52 2.40 11.97
N ILE A 90 -0.80 2.80 10.72
CA ILE A 90 -0.58 4.17 10.23
C ILE A 90 -1.40 5.17 11.03
N SER A 91 -2.70 4.88 11.25
CA SER A 91 -3.56 5.77 12.03
C SER A 91 -3.02 6.02 13.43
N ARG A 92 -2.46 4.98 14.07
CA ARG A 92 -1.84 5.11 15.37
C ARG A 92 -0.51 5.87 15.35
N LEU A 93 0.26 5.75 14.26
CA LEU A 93 1.52 6.48 14.07
C LEU A 93 1.30 7.97 13.85
N ASP A 94 0.35 8.31 12.97
CA ASP A 94 0.15 9.67 12.52
C ASP A 94 -0.76 10.47 13.46
N TYR A 95 -1.71 9.81 14.15
CA TYR A 95 -2.73 10.47 14.97
C TYR A 95 -2.83 9.94 16.42
N GLY A 96 -1.98 8.99 16.79
CA GLY A 96 -1.95 8.42 18.13
C GLY A 96 -3.14 7.53 18.46
N LYS A 97 -3.33 7.27 19.77
CA LYS A 97 -4.40 6.40 20.27
C LYS A 97 -5.81 6.92 19.99
N ARG A 98 -5.98 8.19 19.64
CA ARG A 98 -7.28 8.80 19.37
C ARG A 98 -8.05 8.13 18.23
N TYR A 99 -7.34 7.57 17.23
CA TYR A 99 -7.95 6.98 16.04
C TYR A 99 -7.78 5.46 15.94
N CYS A 100 -6.90 4.88 16.74
CA CYS A 100 -6.67 3.46 16.79
C CYS A 100 -6.12 3.09 18.17
N HIS A 101 -6.98 2.52 19.03
CA HIS A 101 -6.68 2.32 20.46
C HIS A 101 -5.86 1.07 20.72
N ASN A 102 -6.23 -0.06 20.11
CA ASN A 102 -5.76 -1.39 20.45
C ASN A 102 -4.85 -2.04 19.40
N SER A 103 -4.47 -1.31 18.33
CA SER A 103 -3.58 -1.91 17.32
C SER A 103 -2.22 -2.28 17.94
N PRO A 104 -1.81 -3.55 17.87
CA PRO A 104 -0.52 -3.99 18.41
C PRO A 104 0.64 -3.44 17.60
N THR A 105 1.80 -3.29 18.24
CA THR A 105 3.07 -3.11 17.55
C THR A 105 3.66 -4.49 17.30
N LEU A 106 3.87 -4.84 16.04
CA LEU A 106 4.35 -6.15 15.64
C LEU A 106 5.85 -6.08 15.34
N ARG A 107 6.66 -6.86 16.05
CA ARG A 107 8.08 -6.99 15.73
C ARG A 107 8.24 -7.84 14.48
N GLU A 108 9.14 -7.44 13.58
CA GLU A 108 9.27 -8.04 12.25
C GLU A 108 9.66 -9.52 12.32
N ILE A 109 10.69 -9.87 13.07
CA ILE A 109 11.19 -11.24 13.13
C ILE A 109 10.16 -12.22 13.73
N PRO A 110 9.53 -11.96 14.90
CA PRO A 110 8.48 -12.84 15.42
C PRO A 110 7.28 -12.97 14.46
N LEU A 111 6.90 -11.89 13.78
CA LEU A 111 5.80 -11.91 12.81
C LEU A 111 6.13 -12.81 11.61
N GLN A 112 7.35 -12.69 11.05
CA GLN A 112 7.80 -13.53 9.94
C GLN A 112 7.85 -15.00 10.33
N ASN A 113 8.36 -15.32 11.52
CA ASN A 113 8.40 -16.69 12.02
C ASN A 113 7.00 -17.28 12.19
N ALA A 114 6.06 -16.52 12.74
CA ALA A 114 4.67 -16.97 12.88
C ALA A 114 4.00 -17.24 11.52
N ILE A 115 4.23 -16.37 10.52
CA ILE A 115 3.72 -16.58 9.16
C ILE A 115 4.36 -17.83 8.54
N LEU A 116 5.67 -18.02 8.71
CA LEU A 116 6.37 -19.17 8.16
C LEU A 116 5.87 -20.49 8.79
N SER A 117 5.67 -20.53 10.12
CA SER A 117 5.06 -21.68 10.79
C SER A 117 3.68 -21.99 10.23
N ALA A 118 2.82 -20.97 10.09
CA ALA A 118 1.47 -21.16 9.56
C ALA A 118 1.45 -21.69 8.13
N ILE A 119 2.42 -21.29 7.30
CA ILE A 119 2.55 -21.80 5.92
C ILE A 119 3.00 -23.26 5.91
N ASN A 120 3.90 -23.63 6.82
CA ASN A 120 4.43 -24.99 6.87
C ASN A 120 3.48 -26.01 7.52
N GLU A 121 2.48 -25.52 8.27
CA GLU A 121 1.44 -26.34 8.92
C GLU A 121 0.19 -26.53 8.04
N ALA A 122 0.07 -25.76 6.96
CA ALA A 122 -1.07 -25.79 6.02
C ALA A 122 -0.89 -26.81 4.90
#